data_83e1388657a5a27820f6840fcf5ab2b9
#
_entry.id   83e1388657a5a27820f6840fcf5ab2b9
#
_cell.length_a   1.000
_cell.length_b   1.000
_cell.length_c   1.000
_cell.angle_alpha   90.00
_cell.angle_beta   90.00
_cell.angle_gamma   90.00
#
_symmetry.space_group_name_H-M   'P 1'
#
loop_
_entity.id
_entity.type
_entity.pdbx_description
1 polymer ?
#
loop_
_entity_poly.entity_id
_entity_poly.type
_entity_poly.pdbx_seq_one_letter_code
_entity_poly.pdbx_strand_id
1 'polypeptide(L)'
;ARTLSKFFNLKEDLSETLSLAHDLGHTPFGHAGEEALNYCMGDYGGFDHNIQTLRIITILENRYYEFKGLNLSIETLDGLIKHNGPIRDITKLNKILGKNFFKKKINFTLNSSLEAQIASISDDIAYNSHDLEDGLKSNLFNLKHLENIPVLNQIISKHVKKLKNNSIDLVI
;
A
#
# COMPACT_ATOMS: atom_id res chain seq x y z
N ALA A 1 -7.92 -2.11 6.75
CA ALA A 1 -7.99 -3.44 6.13
C ALA A 1 -8.82 -4.42 6.95
N ARG A 2 -8.47 -4.75 8.22
CA ARG A 2 -9.20 -5.75 9.05
C ARG A 2 -10.71 -5.50 9.13
N THR A 3 -11.13 -4.27 9.40
CA THR A 3 -12.55 -3.91 9.51
C THR A 3 -13.32 -4.19 8.22
N LEU A 4 -12.75 -3.85 7.07
CA LEU A 4 -13.35 -4.14 5.77
C LEU A 4 -13.37 -5.64 5.48
N SER A 5 -12.28 -6.35 5.75
CA SER A 5 -12.22 -7.80 5.57
C SER A 5 -13.26 -8.52 6.41
N LYS A 6 -13.44 -8.12 7.66
CA LYS A 6 -14.49 -8.66 8.53
C LYS A 6 -15.89 -8.40 7.97
N PHE A 7 -16.14 -7.19 7.47
CA PHE A 7 -17.44 -6.85 6.87
C PHE A 7 -17.77 -7.72 5.66
N PHE A 8 -16.76 -8.02 4.81
CA PHE A 8 -16.90 -8.86 3.63
C PHE A 8 -16.70 -10.36 3.89
N ASN A 9 -16.54 -10.78 5.16
CA ASN A 9 -16.28 -12.17 5.55
C ASN A 9 -15.05 -12.77 4.87
N LEU A 10 -13.99 -11.97 4.76
CA LEU A 10 -12.68 -12.35 4.23
C LEU A 10 -11.69 -12.66 5.36
N LYS A 11 -10.50 -13.13 5.01
CA LYS A 11 -9.43 -13.44 5.98
C LYS A 11 -8.75 -12.17 6.47
N GLU A 12 -9.10 -11.73 7.68
CA GLU A 12 -8.58 -10.51 8.31
C GLU A 12 -7.05 -10.51 8.41
N ASP A 13 -6.46 -11.62 8.82
CA ASP A 13 -5.01 -11.73 9.04
C ASP A 13 -4.22 -11.62 7.72
N LEU A 14 -4.77 -12.12 6.61
CA LEU A 14 -4.14 -11.96 5.29
C LEU A 14 -4.17 -10.50 4.85
N SER A 15 -5.31 -9.84 4.97
CA SER A 15 -5.44 -8.41 4.62
C SER A 15 -4.56 -7.51 5.49
N GLU A 16 -4.46 -7.81 6.79
CA GLU A 16 -3.55 -7.10 7.70
C GLU A 16 -2.09 -7.29 7.29
N THR A 17 -1.68 -8.53 7.03
CA THR A 17 -0.31 -8.83 6.59
C THR A 17 0.04 -8.09 5.31
N LEU A 18 -0.86 -8.06 4.34
CA LEU A 18 -0.67 -7.34 3.08
C LEU A 18 -0.55 -5.83 3.30
N SER A 19 -1.42 -5.25 4.13
CA SER A 19 -1.38 -3.82 4.46
C SER A 19 -0.11 -3.41 5.21
N LEU A 20 0.44 -4.29 6.06
CA LEU A 20 1.68 -4.02 6.78
C LEU A 20 2.94 -4.18 5.93
N ALA A 21 2.89 -5.02 4.90
CA ALA A 21 4.07 -5.42 4.16
C ALA A 21 4.24 -4.74 2.79
N HIS A 22 3.19 -4.15 2.21
CA HIS A 22 3.24 -3.67 0.83
C HIS A 22 4.32 -2.60 0.59
N ASP A 23 4.54 -1.72 1.56
CA ASP A 23 5.45 -0.57 1.47
C ASP A 23 6.82 -0.76 2.15
N LEU A 24 7.18 -1.97 2.56
CA LEU A 24 8.49 -2.23 3.21
C LEU A 24 9.69 -1.82 2.35
N GLY A 25 9.54 -1.77 1.04
CA GLY A 25 10.57 -1.35 0.09
C GLY A 25 10.54 0.13 -0.28
N HIS A 26 9.66 0.92 0.31
CA HIS A 26 9.49 2.33 -0.04
C HIS A 26 10.72 3.17 0.33
N THR A 27 11.01 4.17 -0.50
CA THR A 27 12.15 5.07 -0.29
C THR A 27 11.80 6.20 0.67
N PRO A 28 12.79 6.81 1.34
CA PRO A 28 12.61 8.12 1.96
C PRO A 28 12.09 9.14 0.94
N PHE A 29 11.27 10.06 1.39
CA PHE A 29 10.61 11.12 0.59
C PHE A 29 9.58 10.61 -0.42
N GLY A 30 8.97 9.45 -0.16
CA GLY A 30 7.87 8.93 -0.96
C GLY A 30 8.21 8.72 -2.44
N HIS A 31 7.25 8.96 -3.31
CA HIS A 31 7.42 8.79 -4.76
C HIS A 31 8.49 9.71 -5.37
N ALA A 32 8.71 10.91 -4.82
CA ALA A 32 9.79 11.79 -5.28
C ALA A 32 11.17 11.17 -5.03
N GLY A 33 11.34 10.51 -3.87
CA GLY A 33 12.57 9.75 -3.57
C GLY A 33 12.73 8.52 -4.44
N GLU A 34 11.64 7.84 -4.77
CA GLU A 34 11.64 6.69 -5.68
C GLU A 34 12.06 7.11 -7.10
N GLU A 35 11.49 8.19 -7.61
CA GLU A 35 11.84 8.73 -8.95
C GLU A 35 13.33 9.10 -9.01
N ALA A 36 13.83 9.81 -8.00
CA ALA A 36 15.25 10.17 -7.92
C ALA A 36 16.14 8.93 -7.86
N LEU A 37 15.79 7.93 -7.03
CA LEU A 37 16.57 6.70 -6.93
C LEU A 37 16.50 5.87 -8.22
N ASN A 38 15.33 5.79 -8.85
CA ASN A 38 15.16 5.10 -10.12
C ASN A 38 16.03 5.74 -11.22
N TYR A 39 16.10 7.06 -11.26
CA TYR A 39 17.00 7.80 -12.18
C TYR A 39 18.47 7.46 -11.92
N CYS A 40 18.93 7.54 -10.67
CA CYS A 40 20.31 7.23 -10.30
C CYS A 40 20.69 5.77 -10.55
N MET A 41 19.73 4.86 -10.47
CA MET A 41 19.92 3.41 -10.67
C MET A 41 19.71 2.97 -12.12
N GLY A 42 19.55 3.90 -13.07
CA GLY A 42 19.23 3.60 -14.48
C GLY A 42 20.14 2.56 -15.11
N ASP A 43 21.47 2.71 -14.95
CA ASP A 43 22.46 1.77 -15.47
C ASP A 43 22.42 0.37 -14.82
N TYR A 44 21.81 0.27 -13.66
CA TYR A 44 21.66 -0.96 -12.86
C TYR A 44 20.27 -1.61 -12.98
N GLY A 45 19.41 -1.06 -13.82
CA GLY A 45 18.05 -1.57 -14.08
C GLY A 45 16.93 -0.82 -13.36
N GLY A 46 17.25 0.35 -12.79
CA GLY A 46 16.33 1.22 -12.11
C GLY A 46 15.96 0.76 -10.69
N PHE A 47 15.02 1.45 -10.11
CA PHE A 47 14.45 1.13 -8.79
C PHE A 47 12.92 1.07 -8.89
N ASP A 48 12.30 0.25 -8.03
CA ASP A 48 10.85 0.08 -7.92
C ASP A 48 10.57 -0.46 -6.50
N HIS A 49 9.77 0.28 -5.71
CA HIS A 49 9.54 -0.06 -4.30
C HIS A 49 8.81 -1.40 -4.13
N ASN A 50 7.91 -1.80 -5.02
CA ASN A 50 7.23 -3.09 -4.95
C ASN A 50 8.21 -4.25 -5.13
N ILE A 51 9.13 -4.10 -6.11
CA ILE A 51 10.21 -5.07 -6.33
C ILE A 51 11.16 -5.12 -5.13
N GLN A 52 11.46 -3.97 -4.54
CA GLN A 52 12.30 -3.90 -3.34
C GLN A 52 11.59 -4.53 -2.13
N THR A 53 10.28 -4.31 -1.95
CA THR A 53 9.48 -5.02 -0.94
C THR A 53 9.64 -6.52 -1.08
N LEU A 54 9.42 -7.06 -2.28
CA LEU A 54 9.58 -8.50 -2.53
C LEU A 54 11.00 -8.98 -2.23
N ARG A 55 12.01 -8.21 -2.61
CA ARG A 55 13.41 -8.53 -2.34
C ARG A 55 13.70 -8.58 -0.83
N ILE A 56 13.15 -7.62 -0.07
CA ILE A 56 13.28 -7.61 1.39
C ILE A 56 12.66 -8.88 1.97
N ILE A 57 11.39 -9.15 1.72
CA ILE A 57 10.67 -10.26 2.36
C ILE A 57 11.10 -11.65 1.92
N THR A 58 11.69 -11.79 0.73
CA THR A 58 12.09 -13.10 0.19
C THR A 58 13.59 -13.39 0.27
N ILE A 59 14.45 -12.37 0.36
CA ILE A 59 15.90 -12.54 0.24
C ILE A 59 16.68 -11.83 1.36
N LEU A 60 16.36 -10.56 1.66
CA LEU A 60 17.22 -9.72 2.49
C LEU A 60 16.96 -9.86 3.98
N GLU A 61 15.70 -10.10 4.38
CA GLU A 61 15.40 -10.39 5.78
C GLU A 61 16.07 -11.69 6.23
N ASN A 62 16.85 -11.59 7.30
CA ASN A 62 17.65 -12.69 7.82
C ASN A 62 17.20 -13.04 9.25
N ARG A 63 15.97 -13.54 9.39
CA ARG A 63 15.35 -13.88 10.67
C ARG A 63 15.52 -15.35 11.04
N TYR A 64 15.70 -16.23 10.06
CA TYR A 64 15.68 -17.66 10.23
C TYR A 64 16.99 -18.27 9.72
N TYR A 65 17.51 -19.26 10.46
CA TYR A 65 18.75 -19.93 10.09
C TYR A 65 18.59 -20.84 8.86
N GLU A 66 17.42 -21.48 8.74
CA GLU A 66 17.18 -22.52 7.73
C GLU A 66 16.86 -21.94 6.34
N PHE A 67 16.45 -20.68 6.23
CA PHE A 67 16.03 -20.10 4.95
C PHE A 67 16.20 -18.58 4.92
N LYS A 68 16.30 -18.05 3.71
CA LYS A 68 16.32 -16.61 3.46
C LYS A 68 14.92 -16.01 3.47
N GLY A 69 14.83 -14.73 3.84
CA GLY A 69 13.56 -14.02 3.88
C GLY A 69 12.66 -14.46 5.02
N LEU A 70 11.39 -14.08 4.93
CA LEU A 70 10.38 -14.30 5.97
C LEU A 70 9.56 -15.59 5.77
N ASN A 71 9.78 -16.34 4.68
CA ASN A 71 9.03 -17.55 4.33
C ASN A 71 7.50 -17.34 4.35
N LEU A 72 7.03 -16.24 3.76
CA LEU A 72 5.62 -15.91 3.69
C LEU A 72 4.85 -16.89 2.79
N SER A 73 3.54 -17.00 3.03
CA SER A 73 2.67 -17.83 2.21
C SER A 73 2.59 -17.34 0.76
N ILE A 74 2.22 -18.23 -0.15
CA ILE A 74 2.10 -17.88 -1.57
C ILE A 74 0.97 -16.86 -1.80
N GLU A 75 -0.09 -16.90 -1.00
CA GLU A 75 -1.21 -15.96 -1.05
C GLU A 75 -0.74 -14.55 -0.66
N THR A 76 0.10 -14.44 0.37
CA THR A 76 0.72 -13.17 0.75
C THR A 76 1.62 -12.63 -0.36
N LEU A 77 2.48 -13.48 -0.92
CA LEU A 77 3.37 -13.09 -2.01
C LEU A 77 2.60 -12.70 -3.27
N ASP A 78 1.54 -13.42 -3.62
CA ASP A 78 0.67 -13.08 -4.75
C ASP A 78 0.01 -11.70 -4.55
N GLY A 79 -0.51 -11.45 -3.35
CA GLY A 79 -1.15 -10.17 -3.01
C GLY A 79 -0.17 -9.00 -3.07
N LEU A 80 1.05 -9.17 -2.53
CA LEU A 80 2.08 -8.11 -2.55
C LEU A 80 2.58 -7.83 -3.97
N ILE A 81 2.82 -8.88 -4.77
CA ILE A 81 3.25 -8.75 -6.17
C ILE A 81 2.21 -7.99 -7.00
N LYS A 82 0.93 -8.19 -6.72
CA LYS A 82 -0.19 -7.63 -7.46
C LYS A 82 -0.88 -6.47 -6.73
N HIS A 83 -0.20 -5.83 -5.81
CA HIS A 83 -0.75 -4.70 -5.05
C HIS A 83 -1.32 -3.63 -6.00
N ASN A 84 -0.60 -3.33 -7.06
CA ASN A 84 -1.01 -2.38 -8.12
C ASN A 84 -1.71 -3.06 -9.32
N GLY A 85 -2.25 -4.26 -9.12
CA GLY A 85 -2.99 -5.00 -10.15
C GLY A 85 -2.17 -6.10 -10.86
N PRO A 86 -2.73 -6.70 -11.92
CA PRO A 86 -2.08 -7.77 -12.68
C PRO A 86 -0.79 -7.30 -13.35
N ILE A 87 0.22 -8.18 -13.37
CA ILE A 87 1.53 -7.88 -13.98
C ILE A 87 1.62 -8.55 -15.35
N ARG A 88 1.90 -7.75 -16.36
CA ARG A 88 2.12 -8.21 -17.75
C ARG A 88 3.59 -8.48 -18.05
N ASP A 89 4.49 -7.70 -17.45
CA ASP A 89 5.94 -7.86 -17.63
C ASP A 89 6.61 -8.31 -16.32
N ILE A 90 7.04 -9.57 -16.31
CA ILE A 90 7.73 -10.18 -15.16
C ILE A 90 9.25 -10.15 -15.28
N THR A 91 9.80 -9.40 -16.25
CA THR A 91 11.24 -9.37 -16.53
C THR A 91 12.05 -8.91 -15.33
N LYS A 92 11.63 -7.82 -14.69
CA LYS A 92 12.27 -7.30 -13.47
C LYS A 92 12.19 -8.30 -12.31
N LEU A 93 11.03 -8.92 -12.09
CA LEU A 93 10.83 -9.95 -11.06
C LEU A 93 11.78 -11.14 -11.29
N ASN A 94 11.86 -11.64 -12.52
CA ASN A 94 12.72 -12.76 -12.87
C ASN A 94 14.22 -12.42 -12.70
N LYS A 95 14.63 -11.18 -12.95
CA LYS A 95 16.01 -10.75 -12.77
C LYS A 95 16.44 -10.77 -11.31
N ILE A 96 15.54 -10.42 -10.38
CA ILE A 96 15.84 -10.28 -8.95
C ILE A 96 15.60 -11.58 -8.19
N LEU A 97 14.47 -12.24 -8.43
CA LEU A 97 14.07 -13.43 -7.69
C LEU A 97 14.45 -14.75 -8.40
N GLY A 98 14.93 -14.65 -9.65
CA GLY A 98 15.23 -15.81 -10.49
C GLY A 98 14.02 -16.33 -11.26
N LYS A 99 14.27 -16.82 -12.49
CA LYS A 99 13.25 -17.22 -13.48
C LYS A 99 12.26 -18.29 -13.01
N ASN A 100 12.54 -18.99 -11.92
CA ASN A 100 11.74 -20.14 -11.45
C ASN A 100 11.10 -19.91 -10.10
N PHE A 101 11.34 -18.77 -9.46
CA PHE A 101 10.91 -18.55 -8.07
C PHE A 101 9.38 -18.74 -7.90
N PHE A 102 8.59 -18.22 -8.85
CA PHE A 102 7.14 -18.32 -8.81
C PHE A 102 6.53 -19.20 -9.91
N LYS A 103 7.34 -19.91 -10.69
CA LYS A 103 7.01 -20.44 -12.03
C LYS A 103 5.75 -21.32 -12.13
N LYS A 104 5.17 -21.78 -11.04
CA LYS A 104 3.95 -22.62 -11.09
C LYS A 104 2.90 -22.25 -10.03
N LYS A 105 3.13 -21.20 -9.26
CA LYS A 105 2.32 -20.91 -8.08
C LYS A 105 1.50 -19.64 -8.21
N ILE A 106 1.94 -18.68 -9.03
CA ILE A 106 1.29 -17.37 -9.21
C ILE A 106 0.93 -17.18 -10.68
N ASN A 107 -0.34 -16.88 -10.94
CA ASN A 107 -0.78 -16.42 -12.24
C ASN A 107 -0.77 -14.90 -12.27
N PHE A 108 0.26 -14.32 -12.85
CA PHE A 108 0.51 -12.86 -12.86
C PHE A 108 -0.53 -12.06 -13.64
N THR A 109 -1.28 -12.68 -14.56
CA THR A 109 -2.26 -11.99 -15.42
C THR A 109 -3.64 -11.87 -14.79
N LEU A 110 -3.91 -12.61 -13.72
CA LEU A 110 -5.14 -12.51 -12.95
C LEU A 110 -5.04 -11.42 -11.89
N ASN A 111 -6.19 -10.87 -11.49
CA ASN A 111 -6.26 -9.99 -10.33
C ASN A 111 -5.80 -10.70 -9.05
N SER A 112 -5.40 -9.91 -8.07
CA SER A 112 -5.10 -10.40 -6.73
C SER A 112 -6.36 -10.88 -6.00
N SER A 113 -6.16 -11.57 -4.87
CA SER A 113 -7.27 -11.98 -3.99
C SER A 113 -8.08 -10.78 -3.49
N LEU A 114 -9.30 -11.03 -3.02
CA LEU A 114 -10.13 -9.98 -2.44
C LEU A 114 -9.48 -9.34 -1.21
N GLU A 115 -8.76 -10.11 -0.40
CA GLU A 115 -7.99 -9.61 0.73
C GLU A 115 -6.91 -8.61 0.30
N ALA A 116 -6.24 -8.86 -0.81
CA ALA A 116 -5.24 -7.93 -1.35
C ALA A 116 -5.89 -6.68 -1.93
N GLN A 117 -7.04 -6.80 -2.57
CA GLN A 117 -7.81 -5.64 -3.05
C GLN A 117 -8.33 -4.80 -1.88
N ILE A 118 -8.74 -5.42 -0.77
CA ILE A 118 -9.09 -4.72 0.48
C ILE A 118 -7.88 -4.02 1.09
N ALA A 119 -6.70 -4.63 1.06
CA ALA A 119 -5.47 -3.97 1.52
C ALA A 119 -5.18 -2.72 0.70
N SER A 120 -5.24 -2.81 -0.63
CA SER A 120 -5.01 -1.69 -1.54
C SER A 120 -6.02 -0.54 -1.32
N ILE A 121 -7.33 -0.85 -1.26
CA ILE A 121 -8.34 0.20 -1.05
C ILE A 121 -8.24 0.83 0.36
N SER A 122 -7.76 0.06 1.34
CA SER A 122 -7.53 0.58 2.70
C SER A 122 -6.35 1.55 2.75
N ASP A 123 -5.34 1.30 1.94
CA ASP A 123 -4.21 2.20 1.73
C ASP A 123 -4.67 3.51 1.08
N ASP A 124 -5.44 3.45 0.00
CA ASP A 124 -6.04 4.63 -0.64
C ASP A 124 -6.87 5.47 0.35
N ILE A 125 -7.66 4.83 1.21
CA ILE A 125 -8.46 5.51 2.23
C ILE A 125 -7.56 6.21 3.25
N ALA A 126 -6.52 5.54 3.73
CA ALA A 126 -5.58 6.09 4.70
C ALA A 126 -4.81 7.27 4.09
N TYR A 127 -4.26 7.09 2.90
CA TYR A 127 -3.52 8.11 2.17
C TYR A 127 -4.37 9.38 1.96
N ASN A 128 -5.55 9.24 1.38
CA ASN A 128 -6.44 10.38 1.15
C ASN A 128 -6.85 11.09 2.46
N SER A 129 -7.06 10.34 3.55
CA SER A 129 -7.39 10.92 4.85
C SER A 129 -6.23 11.72 5.42
N HIS A 130 -5.01 11.21 5.35
CA HIS A 130 -3.82 11.91 5.82
C HIS A 130 -3.50 13.14 4.96
N ASP A 131 -3.66 13.08 3.65
CA ASP A 131 -3.47 14.24 2.76
C ASP A 131 -4.45 15.37 3.08
N LEU A 132 -5.71 15.03 3.35
CA LEU A 132 -6.70 16.01 3.79
C LEU A 132 -6.31 16.64 5.14
N GLU A 133 -5.86 15.84 6.09
CA GLU A 133 -5.40 16.31 7.40
C GLU A 133 -4.20 17.24 7.25
N ASP A 134 -3.20 16.83 6.50
CA ASP A 134 -1.98 17.62 6.27
C ASP A 134 -2.27 18.93 5.52
N GLY A 135 -3.17 18.91 4.54
CA GLY A 135 -3.61 20.08 3.82
C GLY A 135 -4.32 21.10 4.74
N LEU A 136 -5.15 20.63 5.67
CA LEU A 136 -5.78 21.46 6.68
C LEU A 136 -4.78 22.00 7.70
N LYS A 137 -3.88 21.15 8.23
CA LYS A 137 -2.87 21.56 9.22
C LYS A 137 -1.86 22.56 8.64
N SER A 138 -1.48 22.38 7.40
CA SER A 138 -0.57 23.31 6.69
C SER A 138 -1.25 24.58 6.16
N ASN A 139 -2.57 24.74 6.37
CA ASN A 139 -3.36 25.86 5.86
C ASN A 139 -3.36 26.02 4.32
N LEU A 140 -3.13 24.94 3.57
CA LEU A 140 -3.27 24.96 2.11
C LEU A 140 -4.72 25.18 1.70
N PHE A 141 -5.66 24.65 2.47
CA PHE A 141 -7.09 24.88 2.34
C PHE A 141 -7.76 24.80 3.72
N ASN A 142 -9.04 25.12 3.79
CA ASN A 142 -9.83 25.08 5.03
C ASN A 142 -11.13 24.29 4.83
N LEU A 143 -11.84 23.99 5.90
CA LEU A 143 -13.08 23.20 5.88
C LEU A 143 -14.15 23.75 4.92
N LYS A 144 -14.22 25.09 4.72
CA LYS A 144 -15.17 25.68 3.77
C LYS A 144 -14.90 25.28 2.32
N HIS A 145 -13.63 25.10 1.95
CA HIS A 145 -13.28 24.61 0.62
C HIS A 145 -13.76 23.17 0.42
N LEU A 146 -13.73 22.34 1.47
CA LEU A 146 -14.16 20.93 1.43
C LEU A 146 -15.69 20.79 1.38
N GLU A 147 -16.46 21.81 1.82
CA GLU A 147 -17.92 21.80 1.72
C GLU A 147 -18.43 21.74 0.26
N ASN A 148 -17.60 22.11 -0.70
CA ASN A 148 -17.94 22.00 -2.12
C ASN A 148 -17.87 20.55 -2.65
N ILE A 149 -17.31 19.61 -1.87
CA ILE A 149 -17.22 18.20 -2.21
C ILE A 149 -18.39 17.45 -1.53
N PRO A 150 -19.35 16.89 -2.29
CA PRO A 150 -20.60 16.39 -1.72
C PRO A 150 -20.43 15.38 -0.58
N VAL A 151 -19.48 14.44 -0.71
CA VAL A 151 -19.20 13.42 0.31
C VAL A 151 -18.64 14.06 1.58
N LEU A 152 -17.67 14.96 1.45
CA LEU A 152 -17.06 15.64 2.59
C LEU A 152 -18.04 16.60 3.27
N ASN A 153 -18.88 17.29 2.51
CA ASN A 153 -19.94 18.15 3.06
C ASN A 153 -20.91 17.37 3.97
N GLN A 154 -21.31 16.18 3.58
CA GLN A 154 -22.16 15.32 4.41
C GLN A 154 -21.48 14.97 5.74
N ILE A 155 -20.20 14.62 5.70
CA ILE A 155 -19.42 14.28 6.90
C ILE A 155 -19.25 15.51 7.77
N ILE A 156 -18.77 16.63 7.20
CA ILE A 156 -18.55 17.90 7.92
C ILE A 156 -19.84 18.37 8.59
N SER A 157 -20.95 18.45 7.85
CA SER A 157 -22.23 18.92 8.39
C SER A 157 -22.77 18.04 9.50
N LYS A 158 -22.50 16.74 9.47
CA LYS A 158 -22.90 15.78 10.51
C LYS A 158 -22.06 15.89 11.79
N HIS A 159 -20.77 16.18 11.65
CA HIS A 159 -19.81 16.14 12.77
C HIS A 159 -19.50 17.52 13.34
N VAL A 160 -19.28 18.54 12.52
CA VAL A 160 -18.97 19.91 12.98
C VAL A 160 -20.11 20.51 13.82
N LYS A 161 -21.36 20.21 13.48
CA LYS A 161 -22.52 20.63 14.31
C LYS A 161 -22.51 20.06 15.74
N LYS A 162 -21.76 18.98 15.99
CA LYS A 162 -21.65 18.34 17.31
C LYS A 162 -20.45 18.86 18.11
N LEU A 163 -19.47 19.50 17.46
CA LEU A 163 -18.28 20.00 18.11
C LEU A 163 -18.56 21.40 18.68
N LYS A 164 -18.68 21.49 19.98
CA LYS A 164 -18.81 22.77 20.70
C LYS A 164 -17.50 23.56 20.77
N ASN A 165 -16.38 22.97 20.42
CA ASN A 165 -15.04 23.59 20.38
C ASN A 165 -14.37 23.29 19.04
N ASN A 166 -13.78 24.33 18.46
CA ASN A 166 -13.09 24.37 17.15
C ASN A 166 -11.78 23.58 17.08
N SER A 167 -11.68 22.38 17.59
CA SER A 167 -10.51 21.54 17.35
C SER A 167 -10.73 20.73 16.07
N ILE A 168 -10.05 21.12 15.02
CA ILE A 168 -9.99 20.45 13.71
C ILE A 168 -9.57 18.98 13.89
N ASP A 169 -8.74 18.69 14.88
CA ASP A 169 -8.22 17.36 15.24
C ASP A 169 -9.29 16.30 15.58
N LEU A 170 -10.56 16.70 15.73
CA LEU A 170 -11.67 15.80 16.05
C LEU A 170 -12.60 15.52 14.85
N VAL A 171 -12.33 16.10 13.68
CA VAL A 171 -13.21 16.02 12.50
C VAL A 171 -12.68 15.04 11.44
N ILE A 172 -11.41 14.71 11.51
CA ILE A 172 -10.69 13.81 10.60
C ILE A 172 -10.32 12.55 11.38
#